data_a7d512229592d52f5051b93ff20ec383
#
_entry.id   a7d512229592d52f5051b93ff20ec383
#
_cell.length_a   1.000
_cell.length_b   1.000
_cell.length_c   1.000
_cell.angle_alpha   90.00
_cell.angle_beta   90.00
_cell.angle_gamma   90.00
#
_symmetry.space_group_name_H-M   'P 1'
#
loop_
_entity.id
_entity.type
_entity.pdbx_description
1 polymer ?
#
loop_
_entity_poly.entity_id
_entity_poly.type
_entity_poly.pdbx_seq_one_letter_code
_entity_poly.pdbx_strand_id
1 'polypeptide(L)'
;MKKIFLIIITLCVAAQSAWAGFVEPEKAAQCARGILGMKEMPAPEGALSRRVSGRGEQDPEYYVFNNPDGGWVIISADDRVSPVIAYSLEGSFSVDDMPSNVAYWMNDVANAISLVRESDIEASGLTKKAWESILKGEPHDSESKVIVTALWNQGEPYNNFCPIATSENKHSLTGCAATAMAILMRHNCWPEHGKGVIGGYLSDSEYGTYIPAYSIDDHFYDWDNMPLNDGHAGNPEWTDNQKFQVAQLMHDCGVMVKMGYSEVFSGAYSSNVLAAVKDNMSYSESASKIVRSGYTLDGWFSVIRNEIDRNRVTFYAGYSDGGGHAFVCDGYETDGSKLHINWGWGGIDNGFYTLDLDVPGFYSFGEGQEAIIGLAPDTTKVELENLESVFCVQANNFYGIEPSLSTDIKTGADFSFDMGYFLNTSSDKKTCEFKICLEDKDGNVKQEGWYVNLSLSANGNYYRKSTGKTALTVVPELTDRFRLYIKTQNDEWKPVPGNHDLLPDVDGIICGVVQDPLIIVPSDCAAGKEIDLSLTLGFTHVKSVKWSVNGTVLDGARVTLVQGKNVIRADVEYIDNSTGSLFRTLQLE
;
A
#
# COMPACT_ATOMS: atom_id res chain seq x y z
N MET A 1 -62.51 -7.94 8.66
CA MET A 1 -61.48 -8.58 7.81
C MET A 1 -60.72 -7.65 6.87
N LYS A 2 -60.90 -6.32 6.85
CA LYS A 2 -60.14 -5.40 5.98
C LYS A 2 -59.05 -4.55 6.68
N LYS A 3 -58.91 -4.69 8.01
CA LYS A 3 -57.87 -3.98 8.77
C LYS A 3 -56.63 -4.77 9.16
N ILE A 4 -56.67 -6.09 8.94
CA ILE A 4 -55.51 -6.97 9.24
C ILE A 4 -54.59 -7.12 8.02
N PHE A 5 -55.08 -6.85 6.81
CA PHE A 5 -54.28 -6.97 5.56
C PHE A 5 -53.36 -5.74 5.31
N LEU A 6 -53.58 -4.62 6.00
CA LEU A 6 -52.76 -3.41 5.81
C LEU A 6 -51.56 -3.35 6.75
N ILE A 7 -51.52 -4.16 7.80
CA ILE A 7 -50.39 -4.22 8.75
C ILE A 7 -49.32 -5.19 8.28
N ILE A 8 -49.65 -6.19 7.48
CA ILE A 8 -48.70 -7.19 6.96
C ILE A 8 -47.90 -6.62 5.74
N ILE A 9 -48.48 -5.66 5.00
CA ILE A 9 -47.78 -5.04 3.86
C ILE A 9 -46.81 -3.96 4.34
N THR A 10 -47.02 -3.37 5.50
CA THR A 10 -46.13 -2.34 6.06
C THR A 10 -44.90 -2.97 6.76
N LEU A 11 -44.94 -4.25 7.11
CA LEU A 11 -43.82 -4.99 7.71
C LEU A 11 -42.89 -5.67 6.66
N CYS A 12 -43.33 -5.79 5.42
CA CYS A 12 -42.50 -6.33 4.34
C CYS A 12 -41.74 -5.28 3.53
N VAL A 13 -41.96 -3.99 3.76
CA VAL A 13 -41.25 -2.89 3.10
C VAL A 13 -40.12 -2.32 3.96
N ALA A 14 -40.01 -2.73 5.23
CA ALA A 14 -38.95 -2.29 6.14
C ALA A 14 -37.69 -3.20 6.10
N ALA A 15 -37.58 -4.14 5.16
CA ALA A 15 -36.45 -5.05 5.05
C ALA A 15 -35.56 -4.79 3.83
N GLN A 16 -35.64 -3.61 3.22
CA GLN A 16 -34.83 -3.26 2.03
C GLN A 16 -34.07 -1.94 2.15
N SER A 17 -33.61 -1.59 3.33
CA SER A 17 -32.67 -0.46 3.44
C SER A 17 -31.89 -0.56 4.74
N ALA A 18 -30.85 -1.37 4.74
CA ALA A 18 -29.83 -1.35 5.77
C ALA A 18 -28.48 -1.84 5.21
N TRP A 19 -28.04 -1.22 4.15
CA TRP A 19 -26.65 -1.29 3.70
C TRP A 19 -26.09 0.13 3.82
N ALA A 20 -25.58 0.49 4.97
CA ALA A 20 -24.64 1.57 5.18
C ALA A 20 -24.36 1.72 6.68
N GLY A 21 -23.27 1.16 7.15
CA GLY A 21 -22.77 1.53 8.45
C GLY A 21 -22.30 0.38 9.33
N PHE A 22 -22.44 0.60 10.62
CA PHE A 22 -21.90 -0.26 11.66
C PHE A 22 -22.38 -1.71 11.58
N VAL A 23 -21.43 -2.63 11.70
CA VAL A 23 -21.65 -4.08 11.73
C VAL A 23 -21.71 -4.55 13.17
N GLU A 24 -22.85 -5.09 13.58
CA GLU A 24 -23.05 -5.64 14.91
C GLU A 24 -22.18 -6.89 15.16
N PRO A 25 -21.74 -7.13 16.41
CA PRO A 25 -20.86 -8.26 16.76
C PRO A 25 -21.40 -9.63 16.29
N GLU A 26 -22.72 -9.84 16.32
CA GLU A 26 -23.36 -11.09 15.90
C GLU A 26 -23.25 -11.31 14.39
N LYS A 27 -23.35 -10.23 13.60
CA LYS A 27 -23.15 -10.25 12.14
C LYS A 27 -21.70 -10.56 11.81
N ALA A 28 -20.76 -9.91 12.50
CA ALA A 28 -19.33 -10.18 12.37
C ALA A 28 -18.98 -11.64 12.75
N ALA A 29 -19.53 -12.15 13.85
CA ALA A 29 -19.35 -13.55 14.28
C ALA A 29 -19.90 -14.56 13.26
N GLN A 30 -21.00 -14.22 12.57
CA GLN A 30 -21.52 -15.05 11.49
C GLN A 30 -20.51 -15.15 10.32
N CYS A 31 -19.89 -14.04 9.94
CA CYS A 31 -18.86 -14.01 8.91
C CYS A 31 -17.62 -14.81 9.34
N ALA A 32 -17.15 -14.61 10.57
CA ALA A 32 -15.98 -15.31 11.12
C ALA A 32 -16.16 -16.84 11.13
N ARG A 33 -17.37 -17.34 11.41
CA ARG A 33 -17.68 -18.77 11.35
C ARG A 33 -17.46 -19.36 9.95
N GLY A 34 -17.83 -18.64 8.91
CA GLY A 34 -17.63 -19.08 7.53
C GLY A 34 -16.15 -19.26 7.17
N ILE A 35 -15.30 -18.36 7.63
CA ILE A 35 -13.84 -18.38 7.38
C ILE A 35 -13.17 -19.49 8.20
N LEU A 36 -13.45 -19.58 9.49
CA LEU A 36 -12.77 -20.52 10.41
C LEU A 36 -13.43 -21.90 10.46
N GLY A 37 -14.50 -22.14 9.69
CA GLY A 37 -15.20 -23.44 9.64
C GLY A 37 -15.84 -23.87 10.96
N MET A 38 -16.13 -22.94 11.86
CA MET A 38 -16.62 -23.23 13.21
C MET A 38 -18.16 -23.33 13.27
N LYS A 39 -18.67 -24.20 14.14
CA LYS A 39 -20.12 -24.28 14.40
C LYS A 39 -20.61 -23.17 15.34
N GLU A 40 -19.81 -22.83 16.35
CA GLU A 40 -20.08 -21.78 17.31
C GLU A 40 -18.85 -20.90 17.45
N MET A 41 -19.03 -19.60 17.51
CA MET A 41 -17.92 -18.66 17.74
C MET A 41 -17.93 -18.17 19.17
N PRO A 42 -16.77 -18.07 19.83
CA PRO A 42 -16.65 -17.30 21.06
C PRO A 42 -17.02 -15.84 20.81
N ALA A 43 -17.29 -15.10 21.86
CA ALA A 43 -17.43 -13.66 21.77
C ALA A 43 -16.13 -13.07 21.18
N PRO A 44 -16.21 -11.98 20.40
CA PRO A 44 -15.02 -11.35 19.85
C PRO A 44 -14.10 -10.91 21.00
N GLU A 45 -12.83 -11.29 20.90
CA GLU A 45 -11.79 -10.73 21.78
C GLU A 45 -11.38 -9.37 21.18
N GLY A 46 -11.41 -8.33 22.04
CA GLY A 46 -10.83 -7.03 21.74
C GLY A 46 -11.41 -6.35 20.49
N ALA A 47 -12.56 -5.73 20.65
CA ALA A 47 -12.93 -4.63 19.77
C ALA A 47 -12.00 -3.45 20.10
N LEU A 48 -11.12 -3.03 19.20
CA LEU A 48 -10.36 -1.80 19.37
C LEU A 48 -11.28 -0.61 19.24
N SER A 49 -11.79 -0.12 20.37
CA SER A 49 -12.33 1.21 20.41
C SER A 49 -11.19 2.19 20.67
N ARG A 50 -10.80 2.96 19.66
CA ARG A 50 -9.82 4.02 19.84
C ARG A 50 -10.45 5.12 20.70
N ARG A 51 -9.96 5.31 21.92
CA ARG A 51 -10.30 6.49 22.72
C ARG A 51 -9.67 7.73 22.08
N VAL A 52 -10.38 8.37 21.19
CA VAL A 52 -10.09 9.76 20.85
C VAL A 52 -10.57 10.59 22.04
N SER A 53 -9.65 11.32 22.68
CA SER A 53 -9.94 12.15 23.85
C SER A 53 -11.14 13.06 23.58
N GLY A 54 -12.27 12.82 24.26
CA GLY A 54 -13.43 13.71 24.29
C GLY A 54 -14.74 13.20 23.73
N ARG A 55 -14.81 11.98 23.14
CA ARG A 55 -16.09 11.33 22.79
C ARG A 55 -16.27 10.07 23.63
N GLY A 56 -17.52 9.72 23.95
CA GLY A 56 -17.89 8.55 24.73
C GLY A 56 -17.42 7.24 24.11
N GLU A 57 -17.82 6.10 24.69
CA GLU A 57 -17.54 4.76 24.15
C GLU A 57 -17.89 4.74 22.67
N GLN A 58 -16.86 4.60 21.79
CA GLN A 58 -17.06 4.53 20.36
C GLN A 58 -17.19 3.06 19.95
N ASP A 59 -17.99 2.82 18.91
CA ASP A 59 -18.10 1.52 18.28
C ASP A 59 -16.73 1.08 17.73
N PRO A 60 -16.38 -0.22 17.80
CA PRO A 60 -15.10 -0.72 17.32
C PRO A 60 -14.96 -0.55 15.80
N GLU A 61 -13.74 -0.39 15.30
CA GLU A 61 -13.45 -0.35 13.88
C GLU A 61 -13.43 -1.74 13.25
N TYR A 62 -13.04 -2.76 14.04
CA TYR A 62 -13.02 -4.15 13.61
C TYR A 62 -13.19 -5.11 14.80
N TYR A 63 -13.45 -6.37 14.50
CA TYR A 63 -13.57 -7.48 15.46
C TYR A 63 -12.53 -8.53 15.19
N VAL A 64 -11.91 -9.06 16.25
CA VAL A 64 -11.00 -10.20 16.20
C VAL A 64 -11.70 -11.43 16.77
N PHE A 65 -11.67 -12.53 16.03
CA PHE A 65 -12.20 -13.82 16.46
C PHE A 65 -11.10 -14.87 16.42
N ASN A 66 -10.84 -15.50 17.54
CA ASN A 66 -9.89 -16.59 17.66
C ASN A 66 -10.63 -17.94 17.74
N ASN A 67 -10.14 -18.94 17.02
CA ASN A 67 -10.58 -20.32 17.12
C ASN A 67 -9.76 -21.02 18.22
N PRO A 68 -10.39 -21.61 19.26
CA PRO A 68 -9.65 -22.33 20.32
C PRO A 68 -8.78 -23.48 19.81
N ASP A 69 -9.12 -24.07 18.66
CA ASP A 69 -8.35 -25.14 18.03
C ASP A 69 -7.23 -24.62 17.09
N GLY A 70 -7.02 -23.31 17.04
CA GLY A 70 -6.09 -22.61 16.16
C GLY A 70 -6.77 -21.92 14.98
N GLY A 71 -6.24 -20.76 14.61
CA GLY A 71 -6.76 -19.89 13.59
C GLY A 71 -7.48 -18.66 14.16
N TRP A 72 -7.47 -17.58 13.39
CA TRP A 72 -8.08 -16.31 13.75
C TRP A 72 -8.56 -15.57 12.52
N VAL A 73 -9.49 -14.63 12.70
CA VAL A 73 -9.97 -13.75 11.63
C VAL A 73 -10.30 -12.36 12.16
N ILE A 74 -10.02 -11.35 11.37
CA ILE A 74 -10.35 -9.95 11.62
C ILE A 74 -11.44 -9.54 10.65
N ILE A 75 -12.60 -9.14 11.20
CA ILE A 75 -13.79 -8.72 10.44
C ILE A 75 -13.99 -7.21 10.63
N SER A 76 -14.24 -6.50 9.53
CA SER A 76 -14.59 -5.09 9.57
C SER A 76 -15.87 -4.84 10.38
N ALA A 77 -15.90 -3.78 11.17
CA ALA A 77 -17.10 -3.33 11.85
C ALA A 77 -17.87 -2.23 11.07
N ASP A 78 -17.59 -2.10 9.77
CA ASP A 78 -18.34 -1.25 8.85
C ASP A 78 -18.58 -1.99 7.53
N ASP A 79 -19.82 -2.08 7.05
CA ASP A 79 -20.17 -2.85 5.86
C ASP A 79 -19.91 -2.13 4.53
N ARG A 80 -19.39 -0.91 4.60
CA ARG A 80 -18.85 -0.18 3.45
C ARG A 80 -17.41 -0.56 3.11
N VAL A 81 -16.78 -1.34 3.98
CA VAL A 81 -15.41 -1.85 3.87
C VAL A 81 -15.45 -3.36 3.64
N SER A 82 -14.45 -3.92 2.97
CA SER A 82 -14.31 -5.36 2.77
C SER A 82 -14.50 -6.14 4.07
N PRO A 83 -15.33 -7.22 4.10
CA PRO A 83 -15.69 -7.91 5.33
C PRO A 83 -14.49 -8.55 6.05
N VAL A 84 -13.57 -9.19 5.32
CA VAL A 84 -12.42 -9.91 5.88
C VAL A 84 -11.17 -9.09 5.68
N ILE A 85 -10.67 -8.52 6.76
CA ILE A 85 -9.44 -7.69 6.76
C ILE A 85 -8.20 -8.58 6.75
N ALA A 86 -8.17 -9.57 7.63
CA ALA A 86 -7.08 -10.54 7.71
C ALA A 86 -7.54 -11.85 8.34
N TYR A 87 -6.81 -12.94 8.09
CA TYR A 87 -7.02 -14.21 8.77
C TYR A 87 -5.79 -15.12 8.70
N SER A 88 -5.76 -16.10 9.60
CA SER A 88 -4.88 -17.27 9.54
C SER A 88 -5.66 -18.51 9.97
N LEU A 89 -5.32 -19.67 9.42
CA LEU A 89 -5.88 -20.94 9.88
C LEU A 89 -5.06 -21.57 11.02
N GLU A 90 -4.03 -20.88 11.48
CA GLU A 90 -3.14 -21.32 12.55
C GLU A 90 -2.95 -20.19 13.57
N GLY A 91 -2.50 -20.57 14.79
CA GLY A 91 -2.19 -19.62 15.84
C GLY A 91 -3.40 -18.90 16.43
N SER A 92 -3.16 -17.73 16.98
CA SER A 92 -4.15 -16.81 17.55
C SER A 92 -3.66 -15.37 17.37
N PHE A 93 -4.58 -14.42 17.29
CA PHE A 93 -4.29 -12.99 17.18
C PHE A 93 -4.60 -12.30 18.51
N SER A 94 -3.62 -11.57 19.08
CA SER A 94 -3.79 -10.82 20.31
C SER A 94 -3.79 -9.32 20.06
N VAL A 95 -4.88 -8.64 20.41
CA VAL A 95 -4.99 -7.18 20.25
C VAL A 95 -4.08 -6.41 21.20
N ASP A 96 -3.82 -6.98 22.38
CA ASP A 96 -3.05 -6.32 23.44
C ASP A 96 -1.53 -6.53 23.31
N ASP A 97 -1.10 -7.53 22.50
CA ASP A 97 0.31 -7.92 22.38
C ASP A 97 0.72 -8.08 20.90
N MET A 98 0.30 -7.12 20.07
CA MET A 98 0.68 -7.10 18.67
C MET A 98 2.14 -6.70 18.49
N PRO A 99 2.91 -7.37 17.60
CA PRO A 99 4.17 -6.85 17.10
C PRO A 99 4.02 -5.44 16.54
N SER A 100 5.06 -4.62 16.69
CA SER A 100 4.99 -3.18 16.38
C SER A 100 4.55 -2.88 14.93
N ASN A 101 4.99 -3.67 13.96
CA ASN A 101 4.59 -3.54 12.55
C ASN A 101 3.13 -3.96 12.31
N VAL A 102 2.65 -5.00 13.01
CA VAL A 102 1.23 -5.42 12.96
C VAL A 102 0.35 -4.36 13.60
N ALA A 103 0.71 -3.88 14.78
CA ALA A 103 -0.02 -2.82 15.50
C ALA A 103 -0.13 -1.55 14.64
N TYR A 104 0.93 -1.23 13.92
CA TYR A 104 0.97 -0.10 13.02
C TYR A 104 -0.01 -0.27 11.83
N TRP A 105 0.05 -1.43 11.15
CA TRP A 105 -0.86 -1.75 10.07
C TRP A 105 -2.33 -1.75 10.52
N MET A 106 -2.61 -2.36 11.67
CA MET A 106 -3.96 -2.38 12.26
C MET A 106 -4.46 -0.98 12.62
N ASN A 107 -3.57 -0.08 13.04
CA ASN A 107 -3.94 1.31 13.28
C ASN A 107 -4.31 2.05 11.99
N ASP A 108 -3.62 1.80 10.89
CA ASP A 108 -3.98 2.37 9.58
C ASP A 108 -5.34 1.85 9.09
N VAL A 109 -5.60 0.56 9.26
CA VAL A 109 -6.91 -0.05 8.99
C VAL A 109 -8.02 0.62 9.82
N ALA A 110 -7.80 0.78 11.11
CA ALA A 110 -8.76 1.45 12.01
C ALA A 110 -9.01 2.90 11.58
N ASN A 111 -7.96 3.64 11.21
CA ASN A 111 -8.08 5.01 10.70
C ASN A 111 -8.91 5.07 9.41
N ALA A 112 -8.68 4.13 8.48
CA ALA A 112 -9.42 4.07 7.23
C ALA A 112 -10.92 3.80 7.48
N ILE A 113 -11.25 2.84 8.36
CA ILE A 113 -12.64 2.54 8.73
C ILE A 113 -13.30 3.74 9.42
N SER A 114 -12.59 4.41 10.33
CA SER A 114 -13.09 5.62 10.98
C SER A 114 -13.39 6.74 9.98
N LEU A 115 -12.52 6.93 8.97
CA LEU A 115 -12.74 7.92 7.91
C LEU A 115 -13.96 7.56 7.03
N VAL A 116 -14.16 6.27 6.74
CA VAL A 116 -15.37 5.81 6.04
C VAL A 116 -16.63 6.16 6.84
N ARG A 117 -16.60 5.95 8.15
CA ARG A 117 -17.75 6.31 9.04
C ARG A 117 -18.05 7.79 9.07
N GLU A 118 -17.03 8.62 8.99
CA GLU A 118 -17.17 10.08 8.96
C GLU A 118 -17.51 10.63 7.57
N SER A 119 -17.57 9.77 6.55
CA SER A 119 -17.84 10.13 5.15
C SER A 119 -19.19 9.59 4.67
N ASP A 120 -19.68 10.14 3.55
CA ASP A 120 -20.85 9.63 2.83
C ASP A 120 -20.44 8.58 1.75
N ILE A 121 -19.26 7.96 1.87
CA ILE A 121 -18.81 6.94 0.94
C ILE A 121 -19.74 5.72 1.03
N GLU A 122 -20.21 5.26 -0.11
CA GLU A 122 -20.97 4.01 -0.21
C GLU A 122 -20.03 2.83 -0.46
N ALA A 123 -20.47 1.65 0.00
CA ALA A 123 -19.78 0.41 -0.32
C ALA A 123 -19.71 0.19 -1.83
N SER A 124 -18.57 -0.28 -2.33
CA SER A 124 -18.42 -0.69 -3.72
C SER A 124 -19.34 -1.87 -4.07
N GLY A 125 -19.50 -2.13 -5.36
CA GLY A 125 -20.24 -3.32 -5.80
C GLY A 125 -19.55 -4.63 -5.41
N LEU A 126 -18.21 -4.63 -5.29
CA LEU A 126 -17.42 -5.79 -4.85
C LEU A 126 -17.59 -6.03 -3.35
N THR A 127 -17.47 -4.98 -2.54
CA THR A 127 -17.70 -5.04 -1.09
C THR A 127 -19.11 -5.54 -0.76
N LYS A 128 -20.15 -5.00 -1.43
CA LYS A 128 -21.55 -5.48 -1.24
C LYS A 128 -21.70 -6.96 -1.53
N LYS A 129 -21.10 -7.44 -2.64
CA LYS A 129 -21.12 -8.87 -3.00
C LYS A 129 -20.35 -9.73 -1.99
N ALA A 130 -19.20 -9.27 -1.52
CA ALA A 130 -18.40 -10.00 -0.54
C ALA A 130 -19.16 -10.19 0.79
N TRP A 131 -19.82 -9.14 1.28
CA TRP A 131 -20.71 -9.24 2.45
C TRP A 131 -21.89 -10.19 2.22
N GLU A 132 -22.53 -10.11 1.06
CA GLU A 132 -23.65 -11.01 0.72
C GLU A 132 -23.21 -12.48 0.69
N SER A 133 -22.09 -12.77 0.06
CA SER A 133 -21.54 -14.13 -0.08
C SER A 133 -21.23 -14.73 1.29
N ILE A 134 -20.46 -14.01 2.11
CA ILE A 134 -20.05 -14.51 3.42
C ILE A 134 -21.23 -14.68 4.38
N LEU A 135 -22.23 -13.79 4.33
CA LEU A 135 -23.45 -13.89 5.16
C LEU A 135 -24.37 -15.04 4.73
N LYS A 136 -24.34 -15.45 3.47
CA LYS A 136 -25.03 -16.65 3.00
C LYS A 136 -24.34 -17.94 3.45
N GLY A 137 -23.14 -17.83 4.06
CA GLY A 137 -22.33 -18.98 4.44
C GLY A 137 -21.72 -19.69 3.25
N GLU A 138 -21.54 -18.97 2.13
CA GLU A 138 -20.75 -19.47 1.02
C GLU A 138 -19.31 -19.71 1.53
N PRO A 139 -18.72 -20.88 1.27
CA PRO A 139 -17.36 -21.15 1.73
C PRO A 139 -16.41 -20.06 1.23
N HIS A 140 -15.45 -19.68 2.05
CA HIS A 140 -14.30 -18.93 1.56
C HIS A 140 -13.38 -19.91 0.81
N ASP A 141 -13.72 -20.19 -0.44
CA ASP A 141 -13.08 -21.19 -1.30
C ASP A 141 -11.90 -20.59 -2.09
N SER A 142 -11.24 -19.59 -1.54
CA SER A 142 -10.03 -19.08 -2.18
C SER A 142 -8.91 -20.11 -2.01
N GLU A 143 -8.47 -20.71 -3.12
CA GLU A 143 -7.21 -21.46 -3.11
C GLU A 143 -6.08 -20.49 -2.75
N SER A 144 -5.12 -20.97 -1.99
CA SER A 144 -3.96 -20.18 -1.60
C SER A 144 -2.66 -20.88 -1.97
N LYS A 145 -1.63 -20.08 -2.22
CA LYS A 145 -0.27 -20.56 -2.41
C LYS A 145 0.64 -19.86 -1.43
N VAL A 146 1.33 -20.62 -0.57
CA VAL A 146 2.27 -20.09 0.40
C VAL A 146 3.60 -20.83 0.27
N ILE A 147 4.69 -20.07 0.21
CA ILE A 147 6.05 -20.56 0.28
C ILE A 147 6.45 -20.64 1.76
N VAL A 148 6.97 -21.78 2.18
CA VAL A 148 7.46 -21.91 3.56
C VAL A 148 8.72 -21.08 3.74
N THR A 149 8.66 -20.09 4.63
CA THR A 149 9.76 -19.21 5.00
C THR A 149 10.15 -19.39 6.47
N ALA A 150 11.31 -18.86 6.86
CA ALA A 150 11.77 -18.96 8.23
C ALA A 150 10.91 -18.11 9.18
N LEU A 151 10.51 -18.69 10.30
CA LEU A 151 9.76 -18.02 11.36
C LEU A 151 10.73 -17.34 12.33
N TRP A 152 11.48 -16.35 11.84
CA TRP A 152 12.49 -15.66 12.62
C TRP A 152 11.95 -14.39 13.28
N ASN A 153 12.69 -13.92 14.30
CA ASN A 153 12.30 -12.83 15.19
C ASN A 153 13.41 -11.75 15.22
N GLN A 154 13.22 -10.69 15.99
CA GLN A 154 14.16 -9.56 16.07
C GLN A 154 14.94 -9.47 17.38
N GLY A 155 14.50 -10.18 18.41
CA GLY A 155 15.13 -10.22 19.72
C GLY A 155 16.17 -11.34 19.85
N GLU A 156 16.49 -11.76 21.08
CA GLU A 156 17.40 -12.89 21.33
C GLU A 156 16.80 -14.22 20.84
N PRO A 157 17.57 -15.10 20.14
CA PRO A 157 19.02 -15.05 19.91
C PRO A 157 19.44 -14.29 18.62
N TYR A 158 18.52 -13.76 17.84
CA TYR A 158 18.77 -13.16 16.52
C TYR A 158 19.64 -11.90 16.60
N ASN A 159 19.52 -11.14 17.67
CA ASN A 159 20.23 -9.87 17.87
C ASN A 159 21.54 -9.99 18.68
N ASN A 160 22.05 -11.20 18.90
CA ASN A 160 23.22 -11.42 19.75
C ASN A 160 24.48 -10.66 19.32
N PHE A 161 24.59 -10.27 18.05
CA PHE A 161 25.69 -9.46 17.53
C PHE A 161 25.29 -8.01 17.22
N CYS A 162 24.05 -7.64 17.41
CA CYS A 162 23.64 -6.25 17.26
C CYS A 162 24.32 -5.36 18.32
N PRO A 163 24.55 -4.07 18.05
CA PRO A 163 25.18 -3.19 19.01
C PRO A 163 24.34 -3.04 20.29
N ILE A 164 25.02 -2.78 21.38
CA ILE A 164 24.39 -2.40 22.65
C ILE A 164 24.09 -0.89 22.56
N ALA A 165 22.89 -0.55 22.17
CA ALA A 165 22.41 0.82 22.03
C ALA A 165 21.11 1.00 22.84
N THR A 166 21.17 0.65 24.12
CA THR A 166 20.02 0.65 25.02
C THR A 166 20.40 1.17 26.40
N SER A 167 19.42 1.74 27.09
CA SER A 167 19.57 2.20 28.48
C SER A 167 19.85 1.07 29.46
N GLU A 168 19.40 -0.16 29.15
CA GLU A 168 19.51 -1.35 29.98
C GLU A 168 20.74 -2.22 29.67
N ASN A 169 21.65 -1.75 28.82
CA ASN A 169 22.84 -2.50 28.37
C ASN A 169 22.46 -3.83 27.68
N LYS A 170 21.36 -3.83 26.90
CA LYS A 170 20.90 -4.95 26.06
C LYS A 170 21.27 -4.71 24.60
N HIS A 171 21.29 -5.77 23.81
CA HIS A 171 21.40 -5.66 22.36
C HIS A 171 20.17 -4.99 21.77
N SER A 172 20.37 -4.11 20.79
CA SER A 172 19.29 -3.54 19.99
C SER A 172 18.56 -4.63 19.21
N LEU A 173 17.31 -4.40 18.83
CA LEU A 173 16.61 -5.28 17.90
C LEU A 173 17.35 -5.33 16.55
N THR A 174 17.24 -6.46 15.83
CA THR A 174 17.83 -6.61 14.48
C THR A 174 17.28 -5.58 13.49
N GLY A 175 16.01 -5.20 13.66
CA GLY A 175 15.25 -4.35 12.78
C GLY A 175 14.53 -5.12 11.68
N CYS A 176 13.32 -4.65 11.33
CA CYS A 176 12.43 -5.32 10.39
C CYS A 176 13.05 -5.53 9.00
N ALA A 177 13.79 -4.53 8.49
CA ALA A 177 14.44 -4.62 7.17
C ALA A 177 15.55 -5.70 7.14
N ALA A 178 16.36 -5.81 8.20
CA ALA A 178 17.38 -6.85 8.31
C ALA A 178 16.76 -8.24 8.46
N THR A 179 15.71 -8.35 9.27
CA THR A 179 15.00 -9.62 9.49
C THR A 179 14.32 -10.11 8.21
N ALA A 180 13.60 -9.23 7.49
CA ALA A 180 12.98 -9.58 6.22
C ALA A 180 14.04 -9.99 5.16
N MET A 181 15.15 -9.25 5.08
CA MET A 181 16.27 -9.59 4.19
C MET A 181 16.87 -10.96 4.55
N ALA A 182 17.11 -11.24 5.82
CA ALA A 182 17.68 -12.51 6.29
C ALA A 182 16.73 -13.69 6.02
N ILE A 183 15.42 -13.55 6.25
CA ILE A 183 14.40 -14.57 5.94
C ILE A 183 14.41 -14.90 4.44
N LEU A 184 14.47 -13.88 3.60
CA LEU A 184 14.56 -14.02 2.14
C LEU A 184 15.85 -14.75 1.71
N MET A 185 17.00 -14.40 2.30
CA MET A 185 18.27 -15.06 2.03
C MET A 185 18.24 -16.51 2.49
N ARG A 186 17.62 -16.81 3.64
CA ARG A 186 17.41 -18.18 4.13
C ARG A 186 16.54 -19.01 3.20
N HIS A 187 15.50 -18.41 2.62
CA HIS A 187 14.68 -19.10 1.60
C HIS A 187 15.51 -19.52 0.39
N ASN A 188 16.37 -18.64 -0.10
CA ASN A 188 17.25 -18.94 -1.24
C ASN A 188 18.47 -19.81 -0.88
N CYS A 189 18.80 -19.96 0.40
CA CYS A 189 20.08 -20.53 0.87
C CYS A 189 21.28 -19.92 0.14
N TRP A 190 21.31 -18.59 0.02
CA TRP A 190 22.26 -17.83 -0.81
C TRP A 190 22.64 -16.48 -0.19
N PRO A 191 23.89 -16.00 -0.35
CA PRO A 191 25.05 -16.69 -0.92
C PRO A 191 25.74 -17.61 0.11
N GLU A 192 26.77 -18.34 -0.30
CA GLU A 192 27.64 -19.10 0.60
C GLU A 192 28.56 -18.17 1.42
N HIS A 193 28.99 -17.05 0.81
CA HIS A 193 29.82 -16.02 1.46
C HIS A 193 29.29 -14.63 1.14
N GLY A 194 29.51 -13.70 2.06
CA GLY A 194 29.34 -12.28 1.81
C GLY A 194 30.42 -11.73 0.89
N LYS A 195 30.32 -10.45 0.51
CA LYS A 195 31.26 -9.77 -0.37
C LYS A 195 31.50 -8.33 0.06
N GLY A 196 32.78 -7.96 0.18
CA GLY A 196 33.21 -6.60 0.38
C GLY A 196 33.23 -6.14 1.84
N VAL A 197 33.35 -4.83 2.02
CA VAL A 197 33.46 -4.17 3.32
C VAL A 197 32.15 -3.46 3.62
N ILE A 198 31.59 -3.72 4.79
CA ILE A 198 30.35 -3.12 5.29
C ILE A 198 30.61 -2.34 6.59
N GLY A 199 29.65 -1.54 7.04
CA GLY A 199 29.82 -0.71 8.26
C GLY A 199 30.48 0.64 7.97
N GLY A 200 31.19 1.18 8.95
CA GLY A 200 31.83 2.49 8.85
C GLY A 200 30.86 3.67 8.90
N TYR A 201 29.78 3.57 9.66
CA TYR A 201 28.77 4.61 9.77
C TYR A 201 28.35 4.87 11.22
N LEU A 202 27.76 6.06 11.45
CA LEU A 202 27.10 6.37 12.72
C LEU A 202 25.64 5.94 12.61
N SER A 203 25.21 5.09 13.53
CA SER A 203 23.81 4.70 13.63
C SER A 203 22.93 5.90 14.00
N ASP A 204 21.76 6.05 13.36
CA ASP A 204 20.77 7.09 13.66
C ASP A 204 20.05 6.87 15.01
N SER A 205 20.54 5.95 15.83
CA SER A 205 19.99 5.73 17.15
C SER A 205 20.15 6.95 18.05
N GLU A 206 19.28 7.07 19.02
CA GLU A 206 19.35 8.11 20.06
C GLU A 206 20.73 8.19 20.74
N TYR A 207 21.44 7.08 20.77
CA TYR A 207 22.77 6.95 21.40
C TYR A 207 23.94 7.18 20.45
N GLY A 208 23.69 7.39 19.14
CA GLY A 208 24.73 7.70 18.16
C GLY A 208 25.85 6.67 18.09
N THR A 209 25.53 5.39 18.19
CA THR A 209 26.51 4.29 18.22
C THR A 209 27.25 4.19 16.87
N TYR A 210 28.57 4.22 16.89
CA TYR A 210 29.38 4.01 15.69
C TYR A 210 29.50 2.52 15.38
N ILE A 211 29.16 2.14 14.13
CA ILE A 211 29.28 0.78 13.60
C ILE A 211 30.60 0.69 12.84
N PRO A 212 31.60 -0.05 13.34
CA PRO A 212 32.90 -0.19 12.67
C PRO A 212 32.77 -0.80 11.27
N ALA A 213 33.68 -0.42 10.37
CA ALA A 213 33.79 -1.10 9.10
C ALA A 213 34.52 -2.45 9.26
N TYR A 214 34.03 -3.50 8.60
CA TYR A 214 34.67 -4.81 8.54
C TYR A 214 34.38 -5.52 7.21
N SER A 215 35.27 -6.46 6.81
CA SER A 215 35.03 -7.31 5.64
C SER A 215 34.09 -8.46 5.99
N ILE A 216 33.20 -8.79 5.06
CA ILE A 216 32.36 -9.98 5.09
C ILE A 216 32.79 -11.05 4.07
N ASP A 217 33.91 -10.84 3.38
CA ASP A 217 34.40 -11.81 2.38
C ASP A 217 34.69 -13.19 3.01
N ASP A 218 35.06 -13.21 4.29
CA ASP A 218 35.34 -14.42 5.04
C ASP A 218 34.14 -14.90 5.89
N HIS A 219 32.97 -14.21 5.82
CA HIS A 219 31.77 -14.65 6.51
C HIS A 219 31.10 -15.75 5.70
N PHE A 220 31.17 -16.96 6.23
CA PHE A 220 30.49 -18.13 5.70
C PHE A 220 29.09 -18.26 6.32
N TYR A 221 28.07 -18.45 5.50
CA TYR A 221 26.69 -18.66 5.92
C TYR A 221 26.32 -20.13 5.77
N ASP A 222 26.32 -20.84 6.89
CA ASP A 222 25.99 -22.25 6.97
C ASP A 222 24.47 -22.45 7.00
N TRP A 223 23.86 -22.46 5.83
CA TRP A 223 22.41 -22.55 5.65
C TRP A 223 21.78 -23.81 6.29
N ASP A 224 22.54 -24.91 6.37
CA ASP A 224 22.08 -26.15 7.01
C ASP A 224 21.94 -25.99 8.53
N ASN A 225 22.68 -25.06 9.12
CA ASN A 225 22.63 -24.68 10.52
C ASN A 225 21.81 -23.41 10.79
N MET A 226 20.89 -23.08 9.92
CA MET A 226 19.90 -21.99 10.10
C MET A 226 18.48 -22.55 10.07
N PRO A 227 17.90 -22.99 11.21
CA PRO A 227 16.56 -23.59 11.26
C PRO A 227 15.48 -22.67 10.77
N LEU A 228 14.37 -23.22 10.24
CA LEU A 228 13.20 -22.45 9.81
C LEU A 228 12.24 -22.08 10.94
N ASN A 229 12.24 -22.84 12.04
CA ASN A 229 11.41 -22.55 13.20
C ASN A 229 11.97 -21.37 14.00
N ASP A 230 11.11 -20.78 14.81
CA ASP A 230 11.53 -19.73 15.75
C ASP A 230 12.53 -20.26 16.78
N GLY A 231 13.60 -19.50 17.01
CA GLY A 231 14.64 -19.79 18.01
C GLY A 231 14.39 -19.20 19.40
N HIS A 232 13.22 -18.60 19.65
CA HIS A 232 12.87 -18.03 20.95
C HIS A 232 12.69 -19.11 22.02
N ALA A 233 12.89 -18.72 23.27
CA ALA A 233 12.75 -19.61 24.43
C ALA A 233 11.36 -20.29 24.44
N GLY A 234 11.35 -21.64 24.40
CA GLY A 234 10.12 -22.45 24.42
C GLY A 234 9.93 -23.34 23.19
N ASN A 235 10.58 -23.05 22.08
CA ASN A 235 10.68 -23.90 20.89
C ASN A 235 11.86 -24.90 21.02
N PRO A 236 11.98 -25.92 20.12
CA PRO A 236 13.13 -26.82 20.14
C PRO A 236 14.42 -26.02 20.23
N GLU A 237 15.19 -26.32 21.26
CA GLU A 237 16.35 -25.52 21.62
C GLU A 237 17.39 -25.55 20.49
N TRP A 238 17.68 -24.38 19.92
CA TRP A 238 18.76 -24.25 18.94
C TRP A 238 20.11 -24.48 19.59
N THR A 239 21.00 -25.16 18.89
CA THR A 239 22.39 -25.27 19.27
C THR A 239 23.09 -23.91 19.26
N ASP A 240 24.20 -23.77 19.97
CA ASP A 240 24.99 -22.53 19.96
C ASP A 240 25.47 -22.17 18.53
N ASN A 241 25.78 -23.17 17.68
CA ASN A 241 26.15 -22.93 16.28
C ASN A 241 24.97 -22.37 15.48
N GLN A 242 23.76 -22.89 15.68
CA GLN A 242 22.57 -22.39 14.99
C GLN A 242 22.27 -20.93 15.39
N LYS A 243 22.35 -20.62 16.69
CA LYS A 243 22.21 -19.25 17.20
C LYS A 243 23.28 -18.34 16.63
N PHE A 244 24.52 -18.80 16.56
CA PHE A 244 25.63 -18.04 15.97
C PHE A 244 25.39 -17.73 14.50
N GLN A 245 25.05 -18.73 13.68
CA GLN A 245 24.87 -18.59 12.23
C GLN A 245 23.74 -17.59 11.90
N VAL A 246 22.61 -17.71 12.59
CA VAL A 246 21.47 -16.80 12.36
C VAL A 246 21.79 -15.39 12.86
N ALA A 247 22.40 -15.24 14.03
CA ALA A 247 22.77 -13.93 14.58
C ALA A 247 23.83 -13.22 13.71
N GLN A 248 24.79 -13.96 13.15
CA GLN A 248 25.77 -13.41 12.19
C GLN A 248 25.08 -12.87 10.95
N LEU A 249 24.20 -13.66 10.32
CA LEU A 249 23.45 -13.24 9.15
C LEU A 249 22.60 -11.99 9.44
N MET A 250 21.88 -11.99 10.56
CA MET A 250 21.06 -10.85 10.98
C MET A 250 21.88 -9.57 11.18
N HIS A 251 23.03 -9.70 11.85
CA HIS A 251 23.93 -8.58 12.05
C HIS A 251 24.48 -8.02 10.74
N ASP A 252 24.98 -8.90 9.85
CA ASP A 252 25.51 -8.50 8.55
C ASP A 252 24.42 -7.81 7.71
N CYS A 253 23.20 -8.35 7.66
CA CYS A 253 22.06 -7.72 7.01
C CYS A 253 21.81 -6.31 7.57
N GLY A 254 21.75 -6.16 8.90
CA GLY A 254 21.54 -4.87 9.55
C GLY A 254 22.62 -3.84 9.22
N VAL A 255 23.88 -4.26 9.25
CA VAL A 255 25.01 -3.37 8.95
C VAL A 255 25.04 -2.97 7.46
N MET A 256 24.76 -3.90 6.54
CA MET A 256 24.68 -3.61 5.10
C MET A 256 23.61 -2.59 4.76
N VAL A 257 22.44 -2.69 5.38
CA VAL A 257 21.34 -1.74 5.13
C VAL A 257 21.49 -0.43 5.89
N LYS A 258 22.62 -0.22 6.60
CA LYS A 258 22.90 0.95 7.45
C LYS A 258 21.81 1.17 8.51
N MET A 259 21.51 0.09 9.27
CA MET A 259 20.48 0.11 10.29
C MET A 259 20.69 1.20 11.31
N GLY A 260 19.68 2.02 11.54
CA GLY A 260 19.56 2.87 12.72
C GLY A 260 19.14 2.03 13.91
N TYR A 261 20.10 1.58 14.72
CA TYR A 261 19.83 0.66 15.82
C TYR A 261 19.26 1.37 17.05
N SER A 262 18.22 0.81 17.65
CA SER A 262 17.68 1.27 18.93
C SER A 262 17.09 0.12 19.74
N GLU A 263 16.69 0.41 20.97
CA GLU A 263 16.08 -0.54 21.90
C GLU A 263 14.68 -0.97 21.48
N VAL A 264 13.89 -0.03 20.96
CA VAL A 264 12.46 -0.21 20.71
C VAL A 264 12.19 -0.38 19.22
N PHE A 265 12.95 0.31 18.39
CA PHE A 265 12.74 0.35 16.94
C PHE A 265 14.07 0.52 16.21
N SER A 266 14.48 -0.50 15.46
CA SER A 266 15.62 -0.43 14.55
C SER A 266 15.10 -0.36 13.11
N GLY A 267 15.52 0.66 12.34
CA GLY A 267 14.97 0.94 11.01
C GLY A 267 16.02 1.20 9.94
N ALA A 268 15.70 0.89 8.70
CA ALA A 268 16.51 1.18 7.51
C ALA A 268 15.63 1.38 6.28
N TYR A 269 16.17 2.05 5.25
CA TYR A 269 15.47 2.26 3.98
C TYR A 269 15.54 1.00 3.09
N SER A 270 14.45 0.66 2.44
CA SER A 270 14.37 -0.47 1.49
C SER A 270 15.32 -0.31 0.28
N SER A 271 15.65 0.92 -0.13
CA SER A 271 16.68 1.17 -1.15
C SER A 271 18.05 0.63 -0.75
N ASN A 272 18.37 0.64 0.55
CA ASN A 272 19.61 0.04 1.05
C ASN A 272 19.57 -1.48 0.99
N VAL A 273 18.39 -2.10 1.15
CA VAL A 273 18.22 -3.56 1.01
C VAL A 273 18.51 -3.97 -0.43
N LEU A 274 17.94 -3.26 -1.42
CA LEU A 274 18.20 -3.55 -2.84
C LEU A 274 19.69 -3.43 -3.18
N ALA A 275 20.36 -2.39 -2.69
CA ALA A 275 21.80 -2.23 -2.87
C ALA A 275 22.58 -3.37 -2.20
N ALA A 276 22.28 -3.70 -0.96
CA ALA A 276 22.97 -4.74 -0.18
C ALA A 276 22.89 -6.12 -0.83
N VAL A 277 21.69 -6.53 -1.32
CA VAL A 277 21.53 -7.85 -1.95
C VAL A 277 22.34 -7.94 -3.25
N LYS A 278 22.45 -6.86 -4.02
CA LYS A 278 23.25 -6.83 -5.27
C LYS A 278 24.73 -6.71 -5.00
N ASP A 279 25.14 -5.72 -4.24
CA ASP A 279 26.54 -5.35 -4.07
C ASP A 279 27.29 -6.34 -3.16
N ASN A 280 26.62 -6.86 -2.14
CA ASN A 280 27.23 -7.64 -1.07
C ASN A 280 26.83 -9.12 -1.05
N MET A 281 25.64 -9.47 -1.58
CA MET A 281 25.07 -10.80 -1.42
C MET A 281 24.85 -11.55 -2.76
N SER A 282 25.46 -11.06 -3.84
CA SER A 282 25.48 -11.71 -5.16
C SER A 282 24.08 -12.13 -5.64
N TYR A 283 23.10 -11.26 -5.46
CA TYR A 283 21.76 -11.42 -6.04
C TYR A 283 21.71 -10.84 -7.46
N SER A 284 20.71 -11.27 -8.21
CA SER A 284 20.50 -10.86 -9.60
C SER A 284 20.47 -9.33 -9.76
N GLU A 285 21.23 -8.84 -10.73
CA GLU A 285 21.17 -7.42 -11.15
C GLU A 285 19.80 -6.99 -11.64
N SER A 286 18.95 -7.94 -12.06
CA SER A 286 17.56 -7.68 -12.44
C SER A 286 16.64 -7.41 -11.25
N ALA A 287 17.06 -7.69 -9.99
CA ALA A 287 16.26 -7.34 -8.83
C ALA A 287 15.88 -5.86 -8.85
N SER A 288 14.63 -5.53 -8.58
CA SER A 288 14.09 -4.19 -8.75
C SER A 288 13.14 -3.82 -7.64
N LYS A 289 13.18 -2.55 -7.23
CA LYS A 289 12.19 -1.98 -6.35
C LYS A 289 11.01 -1.46 -7.17
N ILE A 290 9.82 -1.84 -6.78
CA ILE A 290 8.57 -1.36 -7.35
C ILE A 290 7.74 -0.66 -6.26
N VAL A 291 6.88 0.26 -6.67
CA VAL A 291 6.00 1.02 -5.76
C VAL A 291 4.54 0.76 -6.10
N ARG A 292 3.71 0.53 -5.09
CA ARG A 292 2.29 0.19 -5.23
C ARG A 292 1.52 1.24 -6.03
N SER A 293 1.82 2.51 -5.81
CA SER A 293 1.17 3.62 -6.49
C SER A 293 1.36 3.65 -8.02
N GLY A 294 2.26 2.82 -8.56
CA GLY A 294 2.47 2.66 -10.00
C GLY A 294 1.61 1.58 -10.66
N TYR A 295 0.78 0.88 -9.89
CA TYR A 295 0.01 -0.28 -10.38
C TYR A 295 -1.46 -0.16 -10.01
N THR A 296 -2.33 -0.73 -10.85
CA THR A 296 -3.67 -1.11 -10.40
C THR A 296 -3.56 -2.17 -9.30
N LEU A 297 -4.62 -2.40 -8.54
CA LEU A 297 -4.65 -3.47 -7.56
C LEU A 297 -4.37 -4.83 -8.23
N ASP A 298 -5.07 -5.14 -9.31
CA ASP A 298 -4.87 -6.38 -10.08
C ASP A 298 -3.45 -6.49 -10.66
N GLY A 299 -2.89 -5.39 -11.15
CA GLY A 299 -1.51 -5.32 -11.66
C GLY A 299 -0.49 -5.59 -10.56
N TRP A 300 -0.67 -4.98 -9.39
CA TRP A 300 0.17 -5.21 -8.22
C TRP A 300 0.13 -6.66 -7.75
N PHE A 301 -1.08 -7.21 -7.58
CA PHE A 301 -1.26 -8.62 -7.25
C PHE A 301 -0.62 -9.54 -8.29
N SER A 302 -0.79 -9.24 -9.57
CA SER A 302 -0.18 -10.04 -10.65
C SER A 302 1.32 -10.08 -10.58
N VAL A 303 1.99 -8.96 -10.27
CA VAL A 303 3.45 -8.92 -10.12
C VAL A 303 3.89 -9.75 -8.91
N ILE A 304 3.28 -9.56 -7.75
CA ILE A 304 3.64 -10.32 -6.54
C ILE A 304 3.35 -11.82 -6.74
N ARG A 305 2.19 -12.17 -7.30
CA ARG A 305 1.84 -13.55 -7.59
C ARG A 305 2.85 -14.22 -8.53
N ASN A 306 3.30 -13.52 -9.57
CA ASN A 306 4.32 -14.02 -10.50
C ASN A 306 5.64 -14.34 -9.80
N GLU A 307 6.03 -13.58 -8.78
CA GLU A 307 7.20 -13.90 -7.95
C GLU A 307 6.99 -15.19 -7.17
N ILE A 308 5.86 -15.29 -6.46
CA ILE A 308 5.52 -16.48 -5.66
C ILE A 308 5.39 -17.72 -6.55
N ASP A 309 4.82 -17.59 -7.77
CA ASP A 309 4.69 -18.70 -8.73
C ASP A 309 6.05 -19.21 -9.21
N ARG A 310 7.05 -18.36 -9.24
CA ARG A 310 8.44 -18.69 -9.56
C ARG A 310 9.27 -19.09 -8.33
N ASN A 311 8.61 -19.36 -7.18
CA ASN A 311 9.25 -19.68 -5.90
C ASN A 311 10.19 -18.58 -5.42
N ARG A 312 9.86 -17.31 -5.66
CA ARG A 312 10.59 -16.15 -5.13
C ARG A 312 9.72 -15.41 -4.12
N VAL A 313 10.21 -15.31 -2.90
CA VAL A 313 9.58 -14.47 -1.88
C VAL A 313 9.95 -13.01 -2.12
N THR A 314 9.09 -12.10 -1.68
CA THR A 314 9.23 -10.68 -1.96
C THR A 314 9.55 -9.93 -0.67
N PHE A 315 10.59 -9.10 -0.67
CA PHE A 315 10.74 -8.09 0.36
C PHE A 315 9.66 -7.04 0.15
N TYR A 316 8.86 -6.80 1.17
CA TYR A 316 7.76 -5.86 1.12
C TYR A 316 7.90 -4.81 2.22
N ALA A 317 7.55 -3.57 1.94
CA ALA A 317 7.56 -2.51 2.93
C ALA A 317 6.37 -1.57 2.75
N GLY A 318 5.93 -0.99 3.85
CA GLY A 318 4.91 0.05 3.86
C GLY A 318 5.35 1.21 4.75
N TYR A 319 4.90 2.41 4.41
CA TYR A 319 5.20 3.64 5.14
C TYR A 319 3.91 4.38 5.43
N SER A 320 3.82 5.01 6.59
CA SER A 320 2.84 6.02 6.93
C SER A 320 3.43 7.01 7.95
N ASP A 321 2.63 7.96 8.42
CA ASP A 321 3.07 9.06 9.30
C ASP A 321 3.80 8.65 10.58
N GLY A 322 3.64 7.42 11.06
CA GLY A 322 4.29 6.92 12.27
C GLY A 322 5.59 6.16 12.03
N GLY A 323 6.00 5.95 10.77
CA GLY A 323 7.21 5.21 10.39
C GLY A 323 6.98 4.22 9.25
N GLY A 324 8.00 3.42 8.93
CA GLY A 324 7.94 2.37 7.92
C GLY A 324 8.23 1.01 8.53
N HIS A 325 7.65 -0.03 7.95
CA HIS A 325 7.89 -1.41 8.33
C HIS A 325 8.17 -2.28 7.11
N ALA A 326 9.13 -3.19 7.25
CA ALA A 326 9.46 -4.20 6.26
C ALA A 326 9.05 -5.59 6.76
N PHE A 327 8.66 -6.44 5.83
CA PHE A 327 8.25 -7.82 6.07
C PHE A 327 8.42 -8.65 4.79
N VAL A 328 8.15 -9.94 4.88
CA VAL A 328 8.21 -10.84 3.72
C VAL A 328 6.79 -11.14 3.25
N CYS A 329 6.55 -10.95 1.96
CA CYS A 329 5.38 -11.51 1.30
C CYS A 329 5.79 -12.85 0.67
N ASP A 330 5.21 -13.95 1.15
CA ASP A 330 5.55 -15.31 0.79
C ASP A 330 4.36 -16.13 0.25
N GLY A 331 3.20 -15.49 0.06
CA GLY A 331 2.03 -16.17 -0.48
C GLY A 331 0.93 -15.24 -0.93
N TYR A 332 -0.12 -15.83 -1.51
CA TYR A 332 -1.30 -15.11 -1.98
C TYR A 332 -2.54 -16.00 -2.03
N GLU A 333 -3.72 -15.38 -2.03
CA GLU A 333 -4.99 -16.02 -2.41
C GLU A 333 -5.23 -15.88 -3.91
N THR A 334 -5.73 -16.96 -4.55
CA THR A 334 -5.89 -17.00 -6.02
C THR A 334 -6.96 -16.04 -6.54
N ASP A 335 -7.90 -15.63 -5.70
CA ASP A 335 -8.90 -14.60 -6.03
C ASP A 335 -8.33 -13.18 -6.09
N GLY A 336 -7.05 -13.01 -5.68
CA GLY A 336 -6.35 -11.73 -5.69
C GLY A 336 -6.77 -10.78 -4.57
N SER A 337 -7.44 -11.27 -3.53
CA SER A 337 -7.94 -10.42 -2.45
C SER A 337 -6.91 -10.17 -1.33
N LYS A 338 -6.00 -11.14 -1.09
CA LYS A 338 -5.04 -11.07 0.01
C LYS A 338 -3.66 -11.62 -0.34
N LEU A 339 -2.66 -11.08 0.35
CA LEU A 339 -1.29 -11.62 0.37
C LEU A 339 -1.02 -12.28 1.72
N HIS A 340 -0.23 -13.36 1.69
CA HIS A 340 0.30 -13.96 2.90
C HIS A 340 1.57 -13.20 3.34
N ILE A 341 1.59 -12.78 4.61
CA ILE A 341 2.63 -11.96 5.19
C ILE A 341 3.32 -12.70 6.33
N ASN A 342 4.64 -12.78 6.26
CA ASN A 342 5.50 -13.15 7.37
C ASN A 342 6.08 -11.85 7.96
N TRP A 343 5.62 -11.49 9.14
CA TRP A 343 5.96 -10.23 9.81
C TRP A 343 7.36 -10.18 10.40
N GLY A 344 8.05 -11.32 10.50
CA GLY A 344 9.39 -11.39 11.10
C GLY A 344 9.40 -11.31 12.63
N TRP A 345 8.37 -11.89 13.28
CA TRP A 345 8.21 -11.95 14.73
C TRP A 345 7.91 -13.38 15.22
N GLY A 346 8.69 -14.35 14.76
CA GLY A 346 8.56 -15.74 15.22
C GLY A 346 7.31 -16.46 14.72
N GLY A 347 6.67 -15.93 13.66
CA GLY A 347 5.41 -16.44 13.14
C GLY A 347 4.17 -15.84 13.81
N ILE A 348 4.33 -14.98 14.82
CA ILE A 348 3.23 -14.27 15.48
C ILE A 348 2.50 -13.43 14.42
N ASP A 349 1.19 -13.57 14.39
CA ASP A 349 0.26 -12.86 13.48
C ASP A 349 0.54 -13.06 11.98
N ASN A 350 1.37 -14.03 11.58
CA ASN A 350 1.50 -14.40 10.17
C ASN A 350 0.15 -14.86 9.62
N GLY A 351 -0.17 -14.45 8.40
CA GLY A 351 -1.47 -14.79 7.81
C GLY A 351 -1.75 -14.05 6.50
N PHE A 352 -2.99 -14.14 6.06
CA PHE A 352 -3.48 -13.46 4.86
C PHE A 352 -4.07 -12.10 5.22
N TYR A 353 -3.60 -11.07 4.55
CA TYR A 353 -3.95 -9.66 4.80
C TYR A 353 -4.44 -8.99 3.53
N THR A 354 -5.53 -8.22 3.61
CA THR A 354 -5.96 -7.39 2.49
C THR A 354 -5.03 -6.19 2.34
N LEU A 355 -4.64 -5.88 1.11
CA LEU A 355 -3.85 -4.69 0.81
C LEU A 355 -4.73 -3.46 0.57
N ASP A 356 -6.01 -3.70 0.35
CA ASP A 356 -6.98 -2.67 0.04
C ASP A 356 -8.30 -3.00 0.73
N LEU A 357 -8.88 -2.03 1.40
CA LEU A 357 -10.18 -2.15 2.06
C LEU A 357 -11.35 -1.97 1.09
N ASP A 358 -11.07 -1.85 -0.22
CA ASP A 358 -12.05 -1.57 -1.28
C ASP A 358 -12.84 -0.28 -1.01
N VAL A 359 -12.16 0.72 -0.51
CA VAL A 359 -12.75 2.03 -0.20
C VAL A 359 -12.15 3.07 -1.14
N PRO A 360 -12.95 3.70 -2.00
CA PRO A 360 -12.47 4.72 -2.93
C PRO A 360 -11.71 5.85 -2.22
N GLY A 361 -10.48 6.10 -2.66
CA GLY A 361 -9.61 7.14 -2.09
C GLY A 361 -8.94 6.80 -0.76
N PHE A 362 -9.05 5.56 -0.29
CA PHE A 362 -8.36 5.09 0.92
C PHE A 362 -7.50 3.87 0.64
N TYR A 363 -6.25 3.94 1.05
CA TYR A 363 -5.31 2.83 1.02
C TYR A 363 -4.98 2.38 2.42
N SER A 364 -5.05 1.08 2.65
CA SER A 364 -4.89 0.48 3.97
C SER A 364 -3.46 0.47 4.51
N PHE A 365 -2.47 0.90 3.76
CA PHE A 365 -1.06 0.96 4.20
C PHE A 365 -0.44 2.33 4.03
N GLY A 366 -1.17 3.41 4.28
CA GLY A 366 -0.58 4.72 4.06
C GLY A 366 -0.03 4.94 2.65
N GLU A 367 0.67 6.01 2.42
CA GLU A 367 1.02 6.52 1.09
C GLU A 367 2.18 5.78 0.40
N GLY A 368 2.78 4.73 1.02
CA GLY A 368 4.03 4.19 0.53
C GLY A 368 4.20 2.68 0.63
N GLN A 369 3.41 1.89 -0.11
CA GLN A 369 3.75 0.48 -0.27
C GLN A 369 4.79 0.29 -1.36
N GLU A 370 5.82 -0.51 -1.09
CA GLU A 370 6.84 -0.88 -2.04
C GLU A 370 7.27 -2.34 -1.87
N ALA A 371 7.82 -2.92 -2.92
CA ALA A 371 8.35 -4.26 -2.89
C ALA A 371 9.68 -4.35 -3.65
N ILE A 372 10.55 -5.27 -3.24
CA ILE A 372 11.72 -5.66 -4.03
C ILE A 372 11.43 -7.05 -4.58
N ILE A 373 11.46 -7.17 -5.89
CA ILE A 373 11.16 -8.36 -6.68
C ILE A 373 12.39 -8.81 -7.47
N GLY A 374 12.34 -10.01 -8.06
CA GLY A 374 13.48 -10.59 -8.78
C GLY A 374 14.62 -11.04 -7.85
N LEU A 375 14.30 -11.28 -6.59
CA LEU A 375 15.25 -11.64 -5.55
C LEU A 375 15.64 -13.13 -5.68
N ALA A 376 16.62 -13.40 -6.54
CA ALA A 376 17.19 -14.71 -6.78
C ALA A 376 18.72 -14.62 -6.86
N PRO A 377 19.47 -15.73 -6.64
CA PRO A 377 20.91 -15.78 -6.88
C PRO A 377 21.31 -15.22 -8.25
N ASP A 378 22.46 -14.55 -8.36
CA ASP A 378 22.98 -14.01 -9.64
C ASP A 378 23.25 -15.10 -10.70
N THR A 379 23.40 -16.35 -10.26
CA THR A 379 23.49 -17.53 -11.12
C THR A 379 22.17 -17.90 -11.80
N THR A 380 21.06 -17.31 -11.35
CA THR A 380 19.72 -17.54 -11.88
C THR A 380 19.34 -16.44 -12.84
N LYS A 381 18.99 -16.79 -14.09
CA LYS A 381 18.43 -15.81 -15.02
C LYS A 381 17.06 -15.38 -14.53
N VAL A 382 16.95 -14.13 -14.12
CA VAL A 382 15.68 -13.51 -13.73
C VAL A 382 15.17 -12.69 -14.90
N GLU A 383 14.03 -13.07 -15.43
CA GLU A 383 13.26 -12.25 -16.37
C GLU A 383 12.08 -11.66 -15.60
N LEU A 384 12.04 -10.34 -15.53
CA LEU A 384 10.93 -9.59 -14.96
C LEU A 384 10.04 -9.15 -16.12
N GLU A 385 8.86 -9.76 -16.23
CA GLU A 385 7.91 -9.45 -17.29
C GLU A 385 7.14 -8.17 -16.95
N ASN A 386 7.02 -7.27 -17.93
CA ASN A 386 6.13 -6.10 -17.89
C ASN A 386 6.30 -5.16 -16.69
N LEU A 387 7.52 -5.01 -16.19
CA LEU A 387 7.76 -4.06 -15.11
C LEU A 387 7.68 -2.62 -15.60
N GLU A 388 6.68 -1.92 -15.09
CA GLU A 388 6.69 -0.49 -15.15
C GLU A 388 7.80 0.05 -14.25
N SER A 389 8.62 0.93 -14.78
CA SER A 389 9.71 1.56 -14.02
C SER A 389 9.61 3.07 -13.97
N VAL A 390 8.68 3.64 -14.73
CA VAL A 390 8.41 5.07 -14.75
C VAL A 390 6.94 5.30 -14.45
N PHE A 391 6.69 6.01 -13.38
CA PHE A 391 5.35 6.29 -12.87
C PHE A 391 5.11 7.79 -12.77
N CYS A 392 3.86 8.21 -12.92
CA CYS A 392 3.43 9.52 -12.49
C CYS A 392 3.00 9.45 -11.02
N VAL A 393 3.54 10.31 -10.20
CA VAL A 393 3.27 10.37 -8.76
C VAL A 393 2.83 11.76 -8.35
N GLN A 394 2.11 11.85 -7.24
CA GLN A 394 1.77 13.14 -6.66
C GLN A 394 3.01 13.72 -5.96
N ALA A 395 3.33 14.98 -6.26
CA ALA A 395 4.32 15.74 -5.52
C ALA A 395 3.98 17.24 -5.59
N ASN A 396 4.27 17.98 -4.53
CA ASN A 396 4.04 19.43 -4.46
C ASN A 396 2.63 19.86 -4.90
N ASN A 397 1.61 19.09 -4.50
CA ASN A 397 0.21 19.30 -4.85
C ASN A 397 -0.11 19.26 -6.36
N PHE A 398 0.73 18.62 -7.16
CA PHE A 398 0.50 18.40 -8.57
C PHE A 398 0.53 16.91 -8.92
N TYR A 399 -0.37 16.51 -9.82
CA TYR A 399 -0.45 15.15 -10.35
C TYR A 399 -0.99 15.14 -11.78
N GLY A 400 -0.42 14.29 -12.63
CA GLY A 400 -0.94 14.04 -13.97
C GLY A 400 -0.64 15.15 -14.97
N ILE A 401 -1.65 15.69 -15.61
CA ILE A 401 -1.54 16.72 -16.63
C ILE A 401 -2.50 17.87 -16.34
N GLU A 402 -2.07 19.09 -16.65
CA GLU A 402 -2.84 20.31 -16.52
C GLU A 402 -2.68 21.16 -17.78
N PRO A 403 -3.76 21.54 -18.47
CA PRO A 403 -3.67 22.38 -19.65
C PRO A 403 -3.29 23.81 -19.28
N SER A 404 -2.47 24.45 -20.12
CA SER A 404 -2.05 25.84 -19.92
C SER A 404 -3.13 26.89 -20.23
N LEU A 405 -4.34 26.44 -20.62
CA LEU A 405 -5.48 27.33 -20.88
C LEU A 405 -6.29 27.57 -19.60
N SER A 406 -6.71 28.81 -19.44
CA SER A 406 -7.65 29.23 -18.39
C SER A 406 -9.12 29.27 -18.87
N THR A 407 -9.40 28.83 -20.09
CA THR A 407 -10.71 28.84 -20.73
C THR A 407 -11.02 27.47 -21.31
N ASP A 408 -12.28 27.27 -21.75
CA ASP A 408 -12.73 26.03 -22.38
C ASP A 408 -11.81 25.58 -23.50
N ILE A 409 -11.46 24.32 -23.49
CA ILE A 409 -10.72 23.69 -24.59
C ILE A 409 -11.71 23.41 -25.75
N LYS A 410 -11.43 23.98 -26.92
CA LYS A 410 -12.25 23.83 -28.12
C LYS A 410 -11.38 23.73 -29.37
N THR A 411 -11.97 23.28 -30.45
CA THR A 411 -11.29 23.22 -31.75
C THR A 411 -10.66 24.56 -32.09
N GLY A 412 -9.40 24.51 -32.54
CA GLY A 412 -8.58 25.68 -32.84
C GLY A 412 -7.81 26.27 -31.65
N ALA A 413 -8.05 25.80 -30.43
CA ALA A 413 -7.25 26.20 -29.26
C ALA A 413 -5.82 25.65 -29.40
N ASP A 414 -4.82 26.52 -29.22
CA ASP A 414 -3.40 26.18 -29.22
C ASP A 414 -2.85 26.31 -27.81
N PHE A 415 -2.51 25.18 -27.18
CA PHE A 415 -2.12 25.11 -25.78
C PHE A 415 -1.09 24.01 -25.51
N SER A 416 -0.47 24.09 -24.35
CA SER A 416 0.45 23.10 -23.80
C SER A 416 -0.14 22.47 -22.55
N PHE A 417 0.45 21.38 -22.11
CA PHE A 417 0.19 20.79 -20.80
C PHE A 417 1.43 20.91 -19.91
N ASP A 418 1.21 21.19 -18.65
CA ASP A 418 2.12 20.80 -17.59
C ASP A 418 1.87 19.35 -17.21
N MET A 419 2.93 18.57 -17.02
CA MET A 419 2.83 17.14 -16.73
C MET A 419 3.88 16.70 -15.71
N GLY A 420 3.57 15.68 -14.98
CA GLY A 420 4.41 15.05 -13.94
C GLY A 420 3.68 15.01 -12.59
N TYR A 421 4.31 14.67 -11.51
CA TYR A 421 5.74 14.31 -11.36
C TYR A 421 6.03 12.88 -11.76
N PHE A 422 7.19 12.64 -12.41
CA PHE A 422 7.61 11.31 -12.84
C PHE A 422 8.70 10.77 -11.94
N LEU A 423 8.58 9.51 -11.54
CA LEU A 423 9.57 8.77 -10.78
C LEU A 423 10.07 7.59 -11.60
N ASN A 424 11.39 7.48 -11.76
CA ASN A 424 12.03 6.29 -12.30
C ASN A 424 12.55 5.44 -11.14
N THR A 425 11.97 4.26 -10.92
CA THR A 425 12.35 3.33 -9.86
C THR A 425 13.44 2.33 -10.28
N SER A 426 13.81 2.31 -11.57
CA SER A 426 14.86 1.40 -12.04
C SER A 426 16.26 1.86 -11.60
N SER A 427 17.19 0.91 -11.55
CA SER A 427 18.62 1.18 -11.34
C SER A 427 19.30 1.92 -12.49
N ASP A 428 18.62 2.05 -13.63
CA ASP A 428 19.15 2.65 -14.84
C ASP A 428 18.50 4.00 -15.15
N LYS A 429 19.28 4.90 -15.75
CA LYS A 429 18.76 6.12 -16.34
C LYS A 429 17.82 5.76 -17.51
N LYS A 430 16.61 6.32 -17.51
CA LYS A 430 15.62 6.15 -18.58
C LYS A 430 15.49 7.42 -19.43
N THR A 431 15.49 7.24 -20.74
CA THR A 431 15.06 8.30 -21.67
C THR A 431 13.67 7.94 -22.16
N CYS A 432 12.72 8.80 -21.91
CA CYS A 432 11.30 8.60 -22.18
C CYS A 432 10.78 9.65 -23.14
N GLU A 433 10.00 9.22 -24.12
CA GLU A 433 9.17 10.09 -24.93
C GLU A 433 7.77 10.08 -24.32
N PHE A 434 7.15 11.24 -24.23
CA PHE A 434 5.78 11.40 -23.77
C PHE A 434 4.95 12.08 -24.83
N LYS A 435 3.69 11.69 -24.94
CA LYS A 435 2.66 12.39 -25.71
C LYS A 435 1.35 12.40 -24.94
N ILE A 436 0.49 13.35 -25.27
CA ILE A 436 -0.88 13.38 -24.77
C ILE A 436 -1.82 13.11 -25.93
N CYS A 437 -2.79 12.23 -25.74
CA CYS A 437 -3.82 11.89 -26.69
C CYS A 437 -5.19 12.34 -26.15
N LEU A 438 -6.02 12.88 -27.05
CA LEU A 438 -7.45 13.01 -26.80
C LEU A 438 -8.11 11.69 -27.24
N GLU A 439 -8.80 11.03 -26.33
CA GLU A 439 -9.50 9.77 -26.54
C GLU A 439 -11.01 9.96 -26.40
N ASP A 440 -11.77 9.13 -27.09
CA ASP A 440 -13.21 9.01 -26.86
C ASP A 440 -13.50 8.16 -25.60
N LYS A 441 -14.78 8.01 -25.25
CA LYS A 441 -15.24 7.20 -24.12
C LYS A 441 -14.85 5.72 -24.20
N ASP A 442 -14.55 5.22 -25.39
CA ASP A 442 -14.19 3.83 -25.65
C ASP A 442 -12.64 3.65 -25.73
N GLY A 443 -11.88 4.73 -25.50
CA GLY A 443 -10.41 4.74 -25.52
C GLY A 443 -9.78 4.87 -26.91
N ASN A 444 -10.57 5.18 -27.96
CA ASN A 444 -10.01 5.40 -29.29
C ASN A 444 -9.41 6.80 -29.38
N VAL A 445 -8.17 6.87 -29.88
CA VAL A 445 -7.46 8.14 -30.04
C VAL A 445 -8.11 8.99 -31.16
N LYS A 446 -8.64 10.15 -30.79
CA LYS A 446 -9.19 11.16 -31.72
C LYS A 446 -8.12 12.12 -32.23
N GLN A 447 -7.16 12.47 -31.39
CA GLN A 447 -6.00 13.28 -31.73
C GLN A 447 -4.83 12.96 -30.80
N GLU A 448 -3.61 12.95 -31.32
CA GLU A 448 -2.37 12.91 -30.56
C GLU A 448 -1.55 14.20 -30.75
N GLY A 449 -0.72 14.51 -29.77
CA GLY A 449 0.13 15.70 -29.78
C GLY A 449 0.84 15.94 -28.47
N TRP A 450 1.21 17.18 -28.23
CA TRP A 450 1.82 17.62 -26.97
C TRP A 450 3.01 16.77 -26.55
N TYR A 451 3.96 16.57 -27.48
CA TYR A 451 5.13 15.73 -27.27
C TYR A 451 6.18 16.39 -26.37
N VAL A 452 6.85 15.58 -25.56
CA VAL A 452 8.02 15.99 -24.78
C VAL A 452 8.92 14.79 -24.47
N ASN A 453 10.23 15.04 -24.41
CA ASN A 453 11.22 14.05 -24.04
C ASN A 453 11.81 14.39 -22.66
N LEU A 454 11.95 13.36 -21.82
CA LEU A 454 12.57 13.45 -20.51
C LEU A 454 13.66 12.40 -20.35
N SER A 455 14.68 12.77 -19.60
CA SER A 455 15.73 11.87 -19.15
C SER A 455 15.66 11.80 -17.64
N LEU A 456 15.25 10.63 -17.13
CA LEU A 456 14.99 10.38 -15.72
C LEU A 456 16.18 9.63 -15.13
N SER A 457 16.78 10.15 -14.08
CA SER A 457 17.87 9.48 -13.37
C SER A 457 17.42 8.18 -12.75
N ALA A 458 18.34 7.23 -12.57
CA ALA A 458 18.10 5.99 -11.82
C ALA A 458 17.69 6.31 -10.37
N ASN A 459 16.75 5.55 -9.82
CA ASN A 459 16.23 5.72 -8.45
C ASN A 459 15.95 7.20 -8.11
N GLY A 460 15.37 7.92 -9.06
CA GLY A 460 15.58 9.35 -9.20
C GLY A 460 14.55 10.23 -8.52
N ASN A 461 14.88 11.51 -8.56
CA ASN A 461 14.06 12.61 -8.11
C ASN A 461 12.80 12.77 -8.95
N TYR A 462 11.84 13.49 -8.40
CA TYR A 462 10.60 13.84 -9.11
C TYR A 462 10.86 14.88 -10.20
N TYR A 463 10.32 14.64 -11.40
CA TYR A 463 10.46 15.51 -12.56
C TYR A 463 9.11 16.02 -13.03
N ARG A 464 9.00 17.33 -13.20
CA ARG A 464 7.87 18.01 -13.86
C ARG A 464 8.32 18.66 -15.16
N LYS A 465 7.49 18.66 -16.19
CA LYS A 465 7.81 19.25 -17.48
C LYS A 465 6.56 19.76 -18.18
N SER A 466 6.72 20.86 -18.94
CA SER A 466 5.68 21.33 -19.86
C SER A 466 5.92 20.77 -21.26
N THR A 467 4.84 20.43 -21.96
CA THR A 467 4.87 20.03 -23.36
C THR A 467 5.07 21.23 -24.29
N GLY A 468 5.37 20.97 -25.55
CA GLY A 468 5.16 21.94 -26.62
C GLY A 468 3.67 22.29 -26.78
N LYS A 469 3.36 23.42 -27.39
CA LYS A 469 2.00 23.76 -27.77
C LYS A 469 1.55 22.95 -28.98
N THR A 470 0.29 22.54 -28.96
CA THR A 470 -0.36 21.85 -30.08
C THR A 470 -1.79 22.37 -30.21
N ALA A 471 -2.22 22.63 -31.44
CA ALA A 471 -3.58 23.04 -31.70
C ALA A 471 -4.53 21.84 -31.68
N LEU A 472 -5.66 21.99 -30.99
CA LEU A 472 -6.75 21.02 -31.05
C LEU A 472 -7.46 21.13 -32.39
N THR A 473 -7.42 20.08 -33.22
CA THR A 473 -7.98 20.06 -34.59
C THR A 473 -9.32 19.36 -34.67
N VAL A 474 -9.65 18.54 -33.69
CA VAL A 474 -10.94 17.84 -33.60
C VAL A 474 -11.92 18.55 -32.67
N VAL A 475 -13.19 18.24 -32.79
CA VAL A 475 -14.23 18.71 -31.86
C VAL A 475 -14.24 17.76 -30.65
N PRO A 476 -13.93 18.25 -29.43
CA PRO A 476 -14.04 17.45 -28.24
C PRO A 476 -15.51 17.25 -27.86
N GLU A 477 -15.83 16.05 -27.38
CA GLU A 477 -17.13 15.69 -26.81
C GLU A 477 -17.04 15.62 -25.29
N LEU A 478 -18.19 15.66 -24.60
CA LEU A 478 -18.25 15.63 -23.14
C LEU A 478 -17.63 14.37 -22.52
N THR A 479 -17.55 13.29 -23.30
CA THR A 479 -17.01 12.01 -22.87
C THR A 479 -15.56 11.77 -23.29
N ASP A 480 -14.97 12.73 -24.01
CA ASP A 480 -13.57 12.62 -24.44
C ASP A 480 -12.61 12.90 -23.28
N ARG A 481 -11.41 12.31 -23.35
CA ARG A 481 -10.38 12.40 -22.31
C ARG A 481 -9.02 12.69 -22.90
N PHE A 482 -8.26 13.57 -22.24
CA PHE A 482 -6.83 13.65 -22.50
C PHE A 482 -6.12 12.63 -21.64
N ARG A 483 -5.27 11.83 -22.25
CA ARG A 483 -4.49 10.80 -21.57
C ARG A 483 -3.01 10.93 -21.92
N LEU A 484 -2.16 10.77 -20.90
CA LEU A 484 -0.72 10.80 -21.05
C LEU A 484 -0.19 9.41 -21.41
N TYR A 485 0.65 9.37 -22.43
CA TYR A 485 1.34 8.18 -22.91
C TYR A 485 2.82 8.31 -22.77
N ILE A 486 3.48 7.19 -22.51
CA ILE A 486 4.94 7.07 -22.44
C ILE A 486 5.42 6.03 -23.45
N LYS A 487 6.63 6.29 -23.96
CA LYS A 487 7.42 5.32 -24.70
C LYS A 487 8.85 5.37 -24.19
N THR A 488 9.38 4.22 -23.78
CA THR A 488 10.79 4.03 -23.46
C THR A 488 11.52 3.48 -24.69
N GLN A 489 12.84 3.47 -24.66
CA GLN A 489 13.70 3.31 -25.84
C GLN A 489 13.42 2.06 -26.71
N ASN A 490 12.73 1.04 -26.20
CA ASN A 490 12.43 -0.22 -26.88
C ASN A 490 10.94 -0.61 -26.82
N ASP A 491 10.06 0.26 -26.32
CA ASP A 491 8.67 -0.07 -26.07
C ASP A 491 7.74 0.55 -27.12
N GLU A 492 6.52 0.04 -27.16
CA GLU A 492 5.41 0.71 -27.82
C GLU A 492 4.83 1.83 -26.93
N TRP A 493 4.02 2.71 -27.51
CA TRP A 493 3.30 3.72 -26.75
C TRP A 493 2.26 3.07 -25.84
N LYS A 494 2.34 3.38 -24.55
CA LYS A 494 1.37 2.91 -23.55
C LYS A 494 0.97 4.05 -22.63
N PRO A 495 -0.21 3.98 -22.03
CA PRO A 495 -0.61 4.92 -20.99
C PRO A 495 0.40 4.96 -19.85
N VAL A 496 0.64 6.13 -19.28
CA VAL A 496 1.55 6.27 -18.14
C VAL A 496 0.85 5.73 -16.90
N PRO A 497 1.45 4.76 -16.20
CA PRO A 497 0.93 4.32 -14.91
C PRO A 497 0.99 5.45 -13.90
N GLY A 498 -0.04 5.56 -13.08
CA GLY A 498 -0.20 6.64 -12.12
C GLY A 498 -0.64 6.18 -10.75
N ASN A 499 -0.79 7.14 -9.85
CA ASN A 499 -1.29 6.89 -8.53
C ASN A 499 -2.82 6.75 -8.54
N HIS A 500 -3.29 5.56 -8.24
CA HIS A 500 -4.69 5.16 -8.19
C HIS A 500 -5.55 5.98 -7.21
N ASP A 501 -4.91 6.66 -6.24
CA ASP A 501 -5.57 7.35 -5.14
C ASP A 501 -6.35 8.59 -5.54
N LEU A 502 -6.02 9.17 -6.68
CA LEU A 502 -6.58 10.45 -7.07
C LEU A 502 -7.88 10.35 -7.90
N LEU A 503 -8.12 9.21 -8.56
CA LEU A 503 -9.31 8.98 -9.39
C LEU A 503 -9.74 7.50 -9.27
N PRO A 504 -10.41 7.12 -8.21
CA PRO A 504 -10.75 5.71 -7.93
C PRO A 504 -11.67 5.05 -8.97
N ASP A 505 -12.38 5.83 -9.77
CA ASP A 505 -13.34 5.34 -10.75
C ASP A 505 -12.76 5.13 -12.16
N VAL A 506 -11.45 5.33 -12.33
CA VAL A 506 -10.79 5.19 -13.64
C VAL A 506 -9.85 3.99 -13.57
N ASP A 507 -10.28 2.87 -14.13
CA ASP A 507 -9.57 1.60 -14.24
C ASP A 507 -8.04 1.76 -14.37
N GLY A 508 -7.35 1.93 -13.25
CA GLY A 508 -5.90 1.82 -13.10
C GLY A 508 -5.02 2.77 -13.90
N ILE A 509 -5.59 3.68 -14.66
CA ILE A 509 -4.82 4.59 -15.52
C ILE A 509 -5.24 6.00 -15.21
N ILE A 510 -4.60 6.56 -14.25
CA ILE A 510 -5.06 7.77 -13.63
C ILE A 510 -4.28 8.98 -14.07
N CYS A 511 -3.08 8.76 -14.56
CA CYS A 511 -2.29 9.83 -15.11
C CYS A 511 -2.85 10.31 -16.43
N GLY A 512 -3.39 11.50 -16.45
CA GLY A 512 -3.72 12.17 -17.68
C GLY A 512 -5.19 12.21 -18.08
N VAL A 513 -6.12 11.90 -17.19
CA VAL A 513 -7.53 12.20 -17.42
C VAL A 513 -7.79 13.65 -17.10
N VAL A 514 -8.01 14.48 -18.13
CA VAL A 514 -8.27 15.92 -17.96
C VAL A 514 -9.75 16.25 -17.97
N GLN A 515 -10.57 15.33 -18.39
CA GLN A 515 -12.00 15.54 -18.47
C GLN A 515 -12.67 15.51 -17.10
N ASP A 516 -12.23 14.63 -16.22
CA ASP A 516 -12.64 14.69 -14.83
C ASP A 516 -11.77 15.74 -14.16
N PRO A 517 -12.35 16.80 -13.64
CA PRO A 517 -11.57 17.87 -13.03
C PRO A 517 -10.82 17.33 -11.81
N LEU A 518 -9.57 17.75 -11.65
CA LEU A 518 -8.80 17.45 -10.44
C LEU A 518 -9.02 18.54 -9.40
N ILE A 519 -8.97 18.17 -8.12
CA ILE A 519 -9.00 19.13 -7.02
C ILE A 519 -7.66 19.86 -6.99
N ILE A 520 -7.68 21.18 -7.17
CA ILE A 520 -6.51 22.05 -7.04
C ILE A 520 -6.45 22.61 -5.62
N VAL A 521 -5.28 22.49 -5.03
CA VAL A 521 -4.94 23.12 -3.75
C VAL A 521 -3.74 24.02 -3.99
N PRO A 522 -3.72 25.27 -3.47
CA PRO A 522 -2.61 26.18 -3.64
C PRO A 522 -1.28 25.55 -3.17
N SER A 523 -0.20 25.76 -3.92
CA SER A 523 1.13 25.21 -3.61
C SER A 523 1.73 25.70 -2.29
N ASP A 524 1.21 26.81 -1.77
CA ASP A 524 1.60 27.45 -0.51
C ASP A 524 0.64 27.13 0.65
N CYS A 525 -0.16 26.05 0.52
CA CYS A 525 -1.04 25.58 1.58
C CYS A 525 -0.22 25.11 2.80
N ALA A 526 -0.70 25.46 3.98
CA ALA A 526 -0.10 25.06 5.26
C ALA A 526 -1.20 24.89 6.32
N ALA A 527 -0.90 24.14 7.36
CA ALA A 527 -1.79 23.98 8.49
C ALA A 527 -2.12 25.33 9.14
N GLY A 528 -3.40 25.57 9.40
CA GLY A 528 -3.90 26.83 9.95
C GLY A 528 -4.05 27.98 8.95
N LYS A 529 -3.64 27.78 7.69
CA LYS A 529 -3.86 28.77 6.63
C LYS A 529 -5.20 28.56 5.94
N GLU A 530 -5.94 29.65 5.73
CA GLU A 530 -7.15 29.61 4.91
C GLU A 530 -6.77 29.58 3.43
N ILE A 531 -7.37 28.65 2.66
CA ILE A 531 -7.15 28.47 1.23
C ILE A 531 -8.48 28.39 0.48
N ASP A 532 -8.44 28.68 -0.81
CA ASP A 532 -9.55 28.46 -1.73
C ASP A 532 -9.29 27.16 -2.53
N LEU A 533 -10.21 26.20 -2.43
CA LEU A 533 -10.23 24.99 -3.23
C LEU A 533 -10.78 25.30 -4.64
N SER A 534 -10.24 24.65 -5.65
CA SER A 534 -10.72 24.78 -7.01
C SER A 534 -10.59 23.47 -7.76
N LEU A 535 -11.21 23.38 -8.93
CA LEU A 535 -11.03 22.27 -9.88
C LEU A 535 -10.14 22.72 -11.03
N THR A 536 -9.46 21.78 -11.67
CA THR A 536 -8.72 22.07 -12.92
C THR A 536 -9.63 22.69 -13.97
N LEU A 537 -9.13 23.71 -14.65
CA LEU A 537 -9.86 24.50 -15.63
C LEU A 537 -9.70 23.91 -17.05
N GLY A 538 -9.80 22.60 -17.22
CA GLY A 538 -9.60 22.00 -18.54
C GLY A 538 -10.86 21.97 -19.40
N PHE A 539 -11.97 21.59 -18.80
CA PHE A 539 -13.28 21.45 -19.42
C PHE A 539 -14.33 22.02 -18.47
N THR A 540 -15.12 22.98 -18.94
CA THR A 540 -16.20 23.56 -18.15
C THR A 540 -17.48 22.72 -18.23
N HIS A 541 -17.35 21.44 -17.96
CA HIS A 541 -18.50 20.54 -17.92
C HIS A 541 -19.12 20.45 -16.52
N VAL A 542 -18.48 21.08 -15.54
CA VAL A 542 -18.96 21.11 -14.17
C VAL A 542 -20.04 22.17 -14.04
N LYS A 543 -21.25 21.74 -13.69
CA LYS A 543 -22.40 22.58 -13.44
C LYS A 543 -22.40 23.14 -12.02
N SER A 544 -22.06 22.29 -11.05
CA SER A 544 -21.95 22.67 -9.65
C SER A 544 -20.96 21.79 -8.90
N VAL A 545 -20.36 22.31 -7.82
CA VAL A 545 -19.42 21.60 -6.93
C VAL A 545 -19.86 21.81 -5.49
N LYS A 546 -19.90 20.73 -4.73
CA LYS A 546 -20.08 20.74 -3.29
C LYS A 546 -18.80 20.22 -2.63
N TRP A 547 -18.17 21.06 -1.82
CA TRP A 547 -16.92 20.74 -1.14
C TRP A 547 -17.14 20.15 0.24
N SER A 548 -16.30 19.21 0.63
CA SER A 548 -16.15 18.78 2.01
C SER A 548 -14.67 18.51 2.33
N VAL A 549 -14.29 18.70 3.59
CA VAL A 549 -12.94 18.41 4.09
C VAL A 549 -13.07 17.67 5.41
N ASN A 550 -12.42 16.52 5.50
CA ASN A 550 -12.49 15.62 6.65
C ASN A 550 -13.93 15.31 7.06
N GLY A 551 -14.81 15.04 6.07
CA GLY A 551 -16.24 14.77 6.29
C GLY A 551 -17.12 16.00 6.57
N THR A 552 -16.53 17.19 6.78
CA THR A 552 -17.30 18.41 7.03
C THR A 552 -17.62 19.13 5.73
N VAL A 553 -18.90 19.29 5.41
CA VAL A 553 -19.37 20.04 4.23
C VAL A 553 -19.08 21.53 4.41
N LEU A 554 -18.52 22.15 3.37
CA LEU A 554 -18.18 23.56 3.35
C LEU A 554 -19.32 24.40 2.75
N ASP A 555 -19.45 25.63 3.25
CA ASP A 555 -20.27 26.66 2.60
C ASP A 555 -19.39 27.41 1.58
N GLY A 556 -19.25 26.84 0.37
CA GLY A 556 -18.34 27.33 -0.67
C GLY A 556 -17.03 26.54 -0.76
N ALA A 557 -16.00 27.15 -1.34
CA ALA A 557 -14.72 26.51 -1.63
C ALA A 557 -13.60 26.90 -0.65
N ARG A 558 -13.91 27.63 0.41
CA ARG A 558 -12.90 28.17 1.34
C ARG A 558 -12.78 27.32 2.59
N VAL A 559 -11.55 26.96 2.97
CA VAL A 559 -11.29 26.10 4.13
C VAL A 559 -9.95 26.43 4.78
N THR A 560 -9.88 26.23 6.10
CA THR A 560 -8.60 26.18 6.84
C THR A 560 -8.24 24.73 7.09
N LEU A 561 -7.14 24.28 6.51
CA LEU A 561 -6.64 22.91 6.67
C LEU A 561 -5.99 22.74 8.04
N VAL A 562 -6.07 21.53 8.58
CA VAL A 562 -5.47 21.19 9.88
C VAL A 562 -4.08 20.57 9.70
N GLN A 563 -3.28 20.56 10.77
CA GLN A 563 -2.04 19.80 10.82
C GLN A 563 -2.36 18.30 10.67
N GLY A 564 -1.52 17.57 9.96
CA GLY A 564 -1.74 16.16 9.67
C GLY A 564 -2.52 15.93 8.38
N LYS A 565 -3.24 14.84 8.31
CA LYS A 565 -3.97 14.39 7.12
C LYS A 565 -5.26 15.21 6.91
N ASN A 566 -5.45 15.71 5.69
CA ASN A 566 -6.66 16.38 5.24
C ASN A 566 -7.22 15.65 4.02
N VAL A 567 -8.43 15.13 4.11
CA VAL A 567 -9.15 14.53 2.98
C VAL A 567 -10.12 15.55 2.42
N ILE A 568 -9.87 15.99 1.19
CA ILE A 568 -10.70 16.94 0.46
C ILE A 568 -11.56 16.17 -0.52
N ARG A 569 -12.87 16.41 -0.52
CA ARG A 569 -13.83 15.83 -1.45
C ARG A 569 -14.55 16.94 -2.20
N ALA A 570 -14.73 16.75 -3.50
CA ALA A 570 -15.57 17.58 -4.35
C ALA A 570 -16.67 16.71 -4.99
N ASP A 571 -17.91 16.90 -4.60
CA ASP A 571 -19.06 16.31 -5.31
C ASP A 571 -19.44 17.22 -6.45
N VAL A 572 -19.33 16.70 -7.66
CA VAL A 572 -19.54 17.45 -8.92
C VAL A 572 -20.84 17.03 -9.56
N GLU A 573 -21.60 18.00 -10.02
CA GLU A 573 -22.72 17.82 -10.96
C GLU A 573 -22.27 18.36 -12.31
N TYR A 574 -22.32 17.52 -13.35
CA TYR A 574 -21.94 17.89 -14.71
C TYR A 574 -23.14 18.50 -15.47
N ILE A 575 -22.86 19.17 -16.58
CA ILE A 575 -23.91 19.82 -17.39
C ILE A 575 -24.87 18.84 -18.05
N ASP A 576 -24.51 17.57 -18.19
CA ASP A 576 -25.36 16.47 -18.62
C ASP A 576 -26.22 15.87 -17.48
N ASN A 577 -26.15 16.47 -16.28
CA ASN A 577 -26.76 16.05 -15.00
C ASN A 577 -26.23 14.72 -14.45
N SER A 578 -25.14 14.19 -14.96
CA SER A 578 -24.40 13.14 -14.26
C SER A 578 -23.71 13.72 -13.01
N THR A 579 -23.39 12.86 -12.06
CA THR A 579 -22.71 13.26 -10.82
C THR A 579 -21.47 12.39 -10.60
N GLY A 580 -20.44 12.96 -9.99
CA GLY A 580 -19.23 12.28 -9.60
C GLY A 580 -18.65 12.84 -8.29
N SER A 581 -17.77 12.10 -7.65
CA SER A 581 -17.04 12.56 -6.49
C SER A 581 -15.55 12.47 -6.75
N LEU A 582 -14.83 13.54 -6.47
CA LEU A 582 -13.38 13.64 -6.59
C LEU A 582 -12.78 13.74 -5.18
N PHE A 583 -11.62 13.15 -5.01
CA PHE A 583 -10.93 13.15 -3.72
C PHE A 583 -9.49 13.62 -3.87
N ARG A 584 -8.99 14.30 -2.85
CA ARG A 584 -7.57 14.62 -2.71
C ARG A 584 -7.17 14.57 -1.25
N THR A 585 -6.09 13.84 -0.96
CA THR A 585 -5.50 13.78 0.38
C THR A 585 -4.26 14.66 0.43
N LEU A 586 -4.12 15.44 1.51
CA LEU A 586 -2.96 16.27 1.79
C LEU A 586 -2.43 15.94 3.16
N GLN A 587 -1.11 15.83 3.27
CA GLN A 587 -0.39 15.77 4.54
C GLN A 587 0.27 17.11 4.79
N LEU A 588 -0.06 17.78 5.90
CA LEU A 588 0.50 19.07 6.28
C LEU A 588 1.29 18.95 7.59
N GLU A 589 2.52 19.48 7.56
CA GLU A 589 3.41 19.56 8.73
C GLU A 589 2.90 20.53 9.79
#